data_6af4ee8f4aaf989f6560efc51591e517
#
_entry.id   6af4ee8f4aaf989f6560efc51591e517
#
_cell.length_a   1.000
_cell.length_b   1.000
_cell.length_c   1.000
_cell.angle_alpha   90.00
_cell.angle_beta   90.00
_cell.angle_gamma   90.00
#
_symmetry.space_group_name_H-M   'P 1'
#
loop_
_entity.id
_entity.type
_entity.pdbx_description
1 polymer ?
#
loop_
_entity_poly.entity_id
_entity_poly.type
_entity_poly.pdbx_seq_one_letter_code
_entity_poly.pdbx_strand_id
1 'polypeptide(L)'
;MKDLVLLEKLRHHPCLYLSMEQKKNTRPRVAIIGGGFGGIQLAKKLKNAPVDVLMIDKHNYHTFQPLLYQVAGGAIAADSIGFPLRRIFTRQKNFRFALADVKKINPESNTLDTDIGTIYYDYLAIATGSNTNFFGNKEIEHFAMPMKNIPEALNLRSLILQNLEMSLVSKDPEEKAALMTFVVVGGGPTGVELSGALAEMRELILMKDYHGLRKHSMKVYLVEGKAELLAAFSPKASAKAKQFLQDMDVTIYNSVHVESYNGYLLKIDNGTTILTRNVLWAAGVKGEIPEGIPAENIARGNRILVDEYNKVKGYENIYAIGDVAAMITDEFPNGHPGVAPVAIQQGQNLGENVYRMFERKPLVPFKYKDKGSLATIGRNKAVADLGKLHFQGFFAWLVWGLVHIMSLAGFTNKGIIFFSWAINYFTKNSDNRLIVRQFDTETRKTNPEVR
;
A
#
# COMPACT_ATOMS: atom_id res chain seq x y z
N MET A 1 -47.55 -8.51 18.06
CA MET A 1 -46.71 -9.72 18.28
C MET A 1 -45.98 -10.18 17.02
N LYS A 2 -46.60 -10.18 15.83
CA LYS A 2 -45.92 -10.54 14.56
C LYS A 2 -44.82 -9.55 14.17
N ASP A 3 -45.01 -8.26 14.44
CA ASP A 3 -44.01 -7.22 14.12
C ASP A 3 -42.76 -7.24 15.03
N LEU A 4 -42.88 -7.71 16.29
CA LEU A 4 -41.74 -7.86 17.19
C LEU A 4 -40.84 -9.04 16.81
N VAL A 5 -41.44 -10.15 16.34
CA VAL A 5 -40.68 -11.33 15.88
C VAL A 5 -39.98 -11.05 14.54
N LEU A 6 -40.56 -10.19 13.70
CA LEU A 6 -39.93 -9.73 12.46
C LEU A 6 -38.73 -8.82 12.78
N LEU A 7 -38.86 -7.91 13.74
CA LEU A 7 -37.80 -7.03 14.19
C LEU A 7 -36.62 -7.79 14.86
N GLU A 8 -36.91 -8.88 15.58
CA GLU A 8 -35.85 -9.73 16.18
C GLU A 8 -35.10 -10.56 15.13
N LYS A 9 -35.80 -11.12 14.13
CA LYS A 9 -35.17 -11.79 12.98
C LYS A 9 -34.32 -10.83 12.14
N LEU A 10 -34.71 -9.57 12.04
CA LEU A 10 -34.01 -8.53 11.29
C LEU A 10 -32.71 -8.04 12.00
N ARG A 11 -32.65 -8.15 13.35
CA ARG A 11 -31.44 -7.82 14.13
C ARG A 11 -30.24 -8.75 13.85
N HIS A 12 -30.47 -9.94 13.35
CA HIS A 12 -29.43 -10.93 13.06
C HIS A 12 -28.96 -10.94 11.58
N HIS A 13 -29.56 -10.11 10.70
CA HIS A 13 -29.11 -9.95 9.32
C HIS A 13 -28.50 -8.55 9.11
N PRO A 14 -27.15 -8.41 9.06
CA PRO A 14 -26.49 -7.10 8.90
C PRO A 14 -26.92 -6.35 7.63
N CYS A 15 -27.26 -7.06 6.55
CA CYS A 15 -27.74 -6.46 5.29
C CYS A 15 -29.09 -5.74 5.43
N LEU A 16 -30.03 -6.35 6.14
CA LEU A 16 -31.37 -5.76 6.36
C LEU A 16 -31.29 -4.54 7.31
N TYR A 17 -30.37 -4.56 8.29
CA TYR A 17 -30.16 -3.44 9.19
C TYR A 17 -29.61 -2.20 8.43
N LEU A 18 -28.65 -2.39 7.52
CA LEU A 18 -28.12 -1.31 6.68
C LEU A 18 -29.15 -0.77 5.68
N SER A 19 -30.04 -1.63 5.12
CA SER A 19 -31.09 -1.23 4.18
C SER A 19 -32.31 -0.56 4.86
N MET A 20 -32.69 -1.01 6.07
CA MET A 20 -33.85 -0.46 6.79
C MET A 20 -33.59 0.88 7.48
N GLU A 21 -32.36 1.21 7.88
CA GLU A 21 -32.01 2.55 8.36
C GLU A 21 -32.15 3.65 7.30
N GLN A 22 -32.21 3.29 6.00
CA GLN A 22 -32.40 4.26 4.91
C GLN A 22 -33.69 5.07 5.01
N LYS A 23 -34.78 4.48 5.55
CA LYS A 23 -36.10 5.15 5.65
C LYS A 23 -36.24 6.08 6.86
N LYS A 24 -35.31 6.12 7.80
CA LYS A 24 -35.40 6.93 9.03
C LYS A 24 -34.35 8.04 9.18
N ASN A 25 -33.32 8.07 8.32
CA ASN A 25 -32.28 9.09 8.44
C ASN A 25 -32.66 10.39 7.74
N THR A 26 -32.68 11.48 8.50
CA THR A 26 -32.94 12.85 8.02
C THR A 26 -31.69 13.49 7.41
N ARG A 27 -30.53 12.83 7.48
CA ARG A 27 -29.25 13.36 7.01
C ARG A 27 -28.77 12.61 5.77
N PRO A 28 -28.20 13.32 4.77
CA PRO A 28 -27.59 12.65 3.62
C PRO A 28 -26.46 11.71 4.03
N ARG A 29 -26.35 10.57 3.35
CA ARG A 29 -25.31 9.58 3.55
C ARG A 29 -24.15 9.82 2.58
N VAL A 30 -22.95 10.03 3.14
CA VAL A 30 -21.70 10.03 2.41
C VAL A 30 -21.07 8.64 2.55
N ALA A 31 -21.10 7.83 1.48
CA ALA A 31 -20.41 6.57 1.43
C ALA A 31 -18.94 6.79 0.99
N ILE A 32 -18.00 6.17 1.68
CA ILE A 32 -16.57 6.24 1.39
C ILE A 32 -16.07 4.80 1.17
N ILE A 33 -15.67 4.47 -0.06
CA ILE A 33 -15.07 3.17 -0.37
C ILE A 33 -13.56 3.28 -0.14
N GLY A 34 -13.06 2.59 0.88
CA GLY A 34 -11.64 2.53 1.23
C GLY A 34 -11.26 3.31 2.48
N GLY A 35 -10.68 2.60 3.46
CA GLY A 35 -10.12 3.11 4.72
C GLY A 35 -8.62 3.44 4.64
N GLY A 36 -8.14 3.83 3.44
CA GLY A 36 -6.80 4.30 3.20
C GLY A 36 -6.55 5.74 3.68
N PHE A 37 -5.42 6.33 3.29
CA PHE A 37 -5.04 7.69 3.71
C PHE A 37 -6.09 8.74 3.36
N GLY A 38 -6.63 8.72 2.13
CA GLY A 38 -7.64 9.68 1.66
C GLY A 38 -8.97 9.52 2.38
N GLY A 39 -9.52 8.29 2.41
CA GLY A 39 -10.81 7.99 3.02
C GLY A 39 -10.87 8.32 4.50
N ILE A 40 -9.80 8.01 5.26
CA ILE A 40 -9.70 8.38 6.69
C ILE A 40 -9.73 9.90 6.88
N GLN A 41 -8.99 10.65 6.07
CA GLN A 41 -8.93 12.12 6.22
C GLN A 41 -10.27 12.76 5.84
N LEU A 42 -10.93 12.27 4.78
CA LEU A 42 -12.28 12.68 4.44
C LEU A 42 -13.24 12.42 5.60
N ALA A 43 -13.30 11.18 6.10
CA ALA A 43 -14.19 10.81 7.21
C ALA A 43 -13.93 11.63 8.47
N LYS A 44 -12.66 11.87 8.84
CA LYS A 44 -12.29 12.74 9.97
C LYS A 44 -12.76 14.19 9.78
N LYS A 45 -12.58 14.71 8.58
CA LYS A 45 -13.01 16.09 8.28
C LYS A 45 -14.53 16.22 8.37
N LEU A 46 -15.30 15.19 8.03
CA LEU A 46 -16.76 15.18 8.12
C LEU A 46 -17.34 14.96 9.53
N LYS A 47 -16.51 14.92 10.59
CA LYS A 47 -16.94 14.61 11.97
C LYS A 47 -18.16 15.42 12.44
N ASN A 48 -18.21 16.70 12.14
CA ASN A 48 -19.28 17.60 12.58
C ASN A 48 -20.20 18.06 11.43
N ALA A 49 -20.04 17.47 10.23
CA ALA A 49 -20.88 17.80 9.09
C ALA A 49 -22.32 17.25 9.32
N PRO A 50 -23.36 17.88 8.73
CA PRO A 50 -24.73 17.43 8.83
C PRO A 50 -25.01 16.22 7.92
N VAL A 51 -24.13 15.23 7.92
CA VAL A 51 -24.18 14.02 7.11
C VAL A 51 -23.95 12.78 7.97
N ASP A 52 -24.39 11.63 7.49
CA ASP A 52 -24.00 10.32 8.00
C ASP A 52 -22.86 9.77 7.14
N VAL A 53 -21.76 9.43 7.77
CA VAL A 53 -20.56 8.90 7.11
C VAL A 53 -20.56 7.38 7.22
N LEU A 54 -20.62 6.67 6.10
CA LEU A 54 -20.46 5.22 6.02
C LEU A 54 -19.16 4.89 5.29
N MET A 55 -18.17 4.37 6.01
CA MET A 55 -16.94 3.84 5.40
C MET A 55 -17.09 2.35 5.14
N ILE A 56 -16.73 1.93 3.94
CA ILE A 56 -16.78 0.55 3.47
C ILE A 56 -15.37 0.14 3.08
N ASP A 57 -14.85 -0.94 3.65
CA ASP A 57 -13.53 -1.47 3.30
C ASP A 57 -13.53 -3.00 3.45
N LYS A 58 -12.78 -3.68 2.58
CA LYS A 58 -12.56 -5.12 2.63
C LYS A 58 -11.67 -5.56 3.80
N HIS A 59 -10.99 -4.60 4.45
CA HIS A 59 -10.20 -4.81 5.67
C HIS A 59 -10.75 -3.97 6.81
N ASN A 60 -10.73 -4.47 8.02
CA ASN A 60 -11.18 -3.74 9.20
C ASN A 60 -10.10 -2.79 9.79
N TYR A 61 -8.98 -2.62 9.09
CA TYR A 61 -7.83 -1.83 9.53
C TYR A 61 -7.27 -0.94 8.42
N HIS A 62 -6.70 0.18 8.84
CA HIS A 62 -5.83 1.02 8.03
C HIS A 62 -4.41 0.47 8.03
N THR A 63 -3.78 0.39 6.88
CA THR A 63 -2.37 0.01 6.74
C THR A 63 -1.49 1.24 6.51
N PHE A 64 -0.45 1.40 7.32
CA PHE A 64 0.59 2.37 7.05
C PHE A 64 1.60 1.80 6.04
N GLN A 65 1.24 1.87 4.75
CA GLN A 65 1.95 1.23 3.64
C GLN A 65 3.46 1.56 3.56
N PRO A 66 3.95 2.78 3.90
CA PRO A 66 5.38 3.08 3.82
C PRO A 66 6.30 2.17 4.63
N LEU A 67 5.77 1.40 5.59
CA LEU A 67 6.56 0.46 6.41
C LEU A 67 6.33 -1.02 6.08
N LEU A 68 5.62 -1.35 4.98
CA LEU A 68 5.39 -2.74 4.56
C LEU A 68 6.69 -3.51 4.31
N TYR A 69 7.70 -2.85 3.72
CA TYR A 69 8.99 -3.47 3.47
C TYR A 69 9.70 -3.92 4.77
N GLN A 70 9.49 -3.21 5.89
CA GLN A 70 10.02 -3.61 7.19
C GLN A 70 9.29 -4.83 7.78
N VAL A 71 8.00 -4.98 7.49
CA VAL A 71 7.25 -6.20 7.83
C VAL A 71 7.77 -7.37 7.00
N ALA A 72 7.94 -7.18 5.70
CA ALA A 72 8.49 -8.19 4.80
C ALA A 72 9.93 -8.60 5.15
N GLY A 73 10.77 -7.64 5.55
CA GLY A 73 12.14 -7.87 6.04
C GLY A 73 12.22 -8.34 7.50
N GLY A 74 11.09 -8.53 8.19
CA GLY A 74 11.05 -9.00 9.59
C GLY A 74 11.50 -7.96 10.63
N ALA A 75 11.72 -6.70 10.25
CA ALA A 75 12.19 -5.67 11.16
C ALA A 75 11.13 -5.20 12.17
N ILE A 76 9.85 -5.22 11.78
CA ILE A 76 8.72 -4.86 12.66
C ILE A 76 7.57 -5.88 12.53
N ALA A 77 6.73 -5.93 13.55
CA ALA A 77 5.52 -6.74 13.53
C ALA A 77 4.43 -6.11 12.64
N ALA A 78 3.60 -6.93 12.00
CA ALA A 78 2.58 -6.46 11.05
C ALA A 78 1.48 -5.61 11.71
N ASP A 79 1.10 -5.95 12.94
CA ASP A 79 0.09 -5.25 13.72
C ASP A 79 0.53 -3.86 14.17
N SER A 80 1.84 -3.58 14.18
CA SER A 80 2.37 -2.25 14.52
C SER A 80 2.08 -1.19 13.44
N ILE A 81 1.84 -1.62 12.18
CA ILE A 81 1.48 -0.74 11.04
C ILE A 81 0.01 -0.84 10.63
N GLY A 82 -0.74 -1.79 11.22
CA GLY A 82 -2.18 -1.96 11.06
C GLY A 82 -2.93 -1.24 12.18
N PHE A 83 -3.99 -0.46 11.85
CA PHE A 83 -4.76 0.22 12.86
C PHE A 83 -6.27 0.03 12.64
N PRO A 84 -7.02 -0.56 13.59
CA PRO A 84 -8.44 -0.85 13.41
C PRO A 84 -9.26 0.40 13.09
N LEU A 85 -9.98 0.40 11.97
CA LEU A 85 -10.76 1.55 11.50
C LEU A 85 -11.79 2.01 12.54
N ARG A 86 -12.50 1.09 13.17
CA ARG A 86 -13.47 1.45 14.22
C ARG A 86 -12.81 2.20 15.39
N ARG A 87 -11.57 1.89 15.72
CA ARG A 87 -10.82 2.55 16.80
C ARG A 87 -10.42 3.99 16.44
N ILE A 88 -10.15 4.27 15.16
CA ILE A 88 -9.85 5.62 14.67
C ILE A 88 -11.04 6.57 14.92
N PHE A 89 -12.27 6.06 14.77
CA PHE A 89 -13.50 6.85 14.77
C PHE A 89 -14.37 6.67 16.02
N THR A 90 -13.86 6.08 17.10
CA THR A 90 -14.61 5.79 18.35
C THR A 90 -15.37 7.03 18.88
N ARG A 91 -14.82 8.23 18.72
CA ARG A 91 -15.42 9.49 19.20
C ARG A 91 -16.21 10.25 18.12
N GLN A 92 -16.49 9.66 16.98
CA GLN A 92 -17.22 10.27 15.87
C GLN A 92 -18.61 9.68 15.79
N LYS A 93 -19.64 10.43 16.24
CA LYS A 93 -21.03 9.93 16.37
C LYS A 93 -21.72 9.68 15.04
N ASN A 94 -21.39 10.45 14.01
CA ASN A 94 -21.98 10.33 12.66
C ASN A 94 -21.22 9.33 11.76
N PHE A 95 -20.33 8.51 12.32
CA PHE A 95 -19.51 7.54 11.58
C PHE A 95 -19.99 6.11 11.79
N ARG A 96 -20.10 5.37 10.70
CA ARG A 96 -20.33 3.92 10.67
C ARG A 96 -19.30 3.26 9.77
N PHE A 97 -18.99 2.00 10.05
CA PHE A 97 -18.08 1.18 9.28
C PHE A 97 -18.74 -0.14 8.88
N ALA A 98 -18.66 -0.48 7.59
CA ALA A 98 -19.03 -1.77 7.04
C ALA A 98 -17.78 -2.50 6.55
N LEU A 99 -17.55 -3.72 7.04
CA LEU A 99 -16.55 -4.63 6.48
C LEU A 99 -17.19 -5.31 5.28
N ALA A 100 -16.85 -4.85 4.08
CA ALA A 100 -17.44 -5.36 2.84
C ALA A 100 -16.52 -5.07 1.64
N ASP A 101 -16.65 -5.90 0.62
CA ASP A 101 -16.00 -5.71 -0.67
C ASP A 101 -17.01 -5.18 -1.70
N VAL A 102 -16.77 -3.94 -2.16
CA VAL A 102 -17.61 -3.29 -3.17
C VAL A 102 -17.25 -3.81 -4.54
N LYS A 103 -18.19 -4.51 -5.18
CA LYS A 103 -18.01 -5.09 -6.52
C LYS A 103 -18.39 -4.13 -7.62
N LYS A 104 -19.53 -3.43 -7.45
CA LYS A 104 -20.09 -2.57 -8.49
C LYS A 104 -20.70 -1.30 -7.90
N ILE A 105 -20.54 -0.21 -8.62
CA ILE A 105 -21.21 1.07 -8.41
C ILE A 105 -22.35 1.17 -9.41
N ASN A 106 -23.57 1.48 -8.93
CA ASN A 106 -24.75 1.71 -9.76
C ASN A 106 -25.14 3.19 -9.64
N PRO A 107 -24.60 4.09 -10.48
CA PRO A 107 -24.81 5.53 -10.36
C PRO A 107 -26.28 5.94 -10.51
N GLU A 108 -27.02 5.31 -11.41
CA GLU A 108 -28.44 5.64 -11.70
C GLU A 108 -29.35 5.45 -10.48
N SER A 109 -29.06 4.45 -9.64
CA SER A 109 -29.82 4.14 -8.45
C SER A 109 -29.18 4.64 -7.15
N ASN A 110 -27.98 5.24 -7.23
CA ASN A 110 -27.16 5.63 -6.09
C ASN A 110 -26.90 4.46 -5.13
N THR A 111 -26.55 3.29 -5.66
CA THR A 111 -26.31 2.08 -4.87
C THR A 111 -24.96 1.46 -5.17
N LEU A 112 -24.46 0.67 -4.21
CA LEU A 112 -23.26 -0.15 -4.29
C LEU A 112 -23.65 -1.60 -4.12
N ASP A 113 -23.21 -2.47 -5.03
CA ASP A 113 -23.32 -3.91 -4.86
C ASP A 113 -22.08 -4.43 -4.12
N THR A 114 -22.30 -5.10 -3.00
CA THR A 114 -21.25 -5.62 -2.13
C THR A 114 -21.48 -7.10 -1.83
N ASP A 115 -20.45 -7.76 -1.27
CA ASP A 115 -20.54 -9.15 -0.78
C ASP A 115 -21.52 -9.33 0.41
N ILE A 116 -21.94 -8.22 1.05
CA ILE A 116 -22.95 -8.24 2.14
C ILE A 116 -24.31 -7.69 1.70
N GLY A 117 -24.52 -7.42 0.40
CA GLY A 117 -25.76 -6.88 -0.17
C GLY A 117 -25.60 -5.45 -0.70
N THR A 118 -26.75 -4.85 -1.07
CA THR A 118 -26.79 -3.53 -1.69
C THR A 118 -26.79 -2.42 -0.64
N ILE A 119 -25.94 -1.41 -0.82
CA ILE A 119 -25.80 -0.24 0.06
C ILE A 119 -26.17 1.03 -0.71
N TYR A 120 -27.06 1.84 -0.17
CA TYR A 120 -27.46 3.14 -0.73
C TYR A 120 -26.53 4.27 -0.27
N TYR A 121 -26.34 5.30 -1.13
CA TYR A 121 -25.62 6.54 -0.82
C TYR A 121 -26.33 7.76 -1.42
N ASP A 122 -26.17 8.93 -0.81
CA ASP A 122 -26.50 10.23 -1.42
C ASP A 122 -25.28 10.82 -2.09
N TYR A 123 -24.11 10.67 -1.48
CA TYR A 123 -22.80 11.06 -2.01
C TYR A 123 -21.82 9.89 -1.89
N LEU A 124 -21.00 9.70 -2.92
CA LEU A 124 -20.01 8.64 -2.98
C LEU A 124 -18.59 9.21 -3.13
N ALA A 125 -17.67 8.76 -2.29
CA ALA A 125 -16.24 9.01 -2.44
C ALA A 125 -15.50 7.68 -2.66
N ILE A 126 -14.89 7.52 -3.84
CA ILE A 126 -14.06 6.38 -4.20
C ILE A 126 -12.64 6.67 -3.73
N ALA A 127 -12.17 5.95 -2.71
CA ALA A 127 -10.87 6.09 -2.07
C ALA A 127 -10.15 4.74 -1.97
N THR A 128 -10.40 3.86 -2.92
CA THR A 128 -9.91 2.47 -3.00
C THR A 128 -8.40 2.35 -3.16
N GLY A 129 -7.74 3.45 -3.56
CA GLY A 129 -6.30 3.49 -3.74
C GLY A 129 -5.84 2.76 -4.99
N SER A 130 -4.75 2.01 -4.87
CA SER A 130 -4.11 1.32 -6.00
C SER A 130 -3.67 -0.08 -5.62
N ASN A 131 -3.58 -0.94 -6.64
CA ASN A 131 -3.07 -2.30 -6.54
C ASN A 131 -1.81 -2.47 -7.41
N THR A 132 -1.11 -3.59 -7.26
CA THR A 132 0.10 -3.89 -8.04
C THR A 132 -0.22 -3.99 -9.53
N ASN A 133 0.63 -3.39 -10.36
CA ASN A 133 0.52 -3.46 -11.80
C ASN A 133 1.59 -4.41 -12.38
N PHE A 134 1.14 -5.50 -12.96
CA PHE A 134 2.00 -6.46 -13.68
C PHE A 134 2.04 -6.21 -15.19
N PHE A 135 1.54 -5.05 -15.64
CA PHE A 135 1.53 -4.60 -17.04
C PHE A 135 0.91 -5.61 -18.01
N GLY A 136 -0.07 -6.39 -17.54
CA GLY A 136 -0.78 -7.41 -18.33
C GLY A 136 -0.03 -8.73 -18.48
N ASN A 137 1.17 -8.87 -17.93
CA ASN A 137 1.93 -10.13 -17.98
C ASN A 137 1.41 -11.11 -16.91
N LYS A 138 0.62 -12.08 -17.37
CA LYS A 138 -0.02 -13.08 -16.50
C LYS A 138 0.95 -14.07 -15.85
N GLU A 139 2.05 -14.36 -16.52
CA GLU A 139 3.09 -15.24 -15.97
C GLU A 139 3.79 -14.55 -14.78
N ILE A 140 4.20 -13.30 -14.94
CA ILE A 140 4.79 -12.52 -13.85
C ILE A 140 3.78 -12.32 -12.71
N GLU A 141 2.50 -12.03 -13.02
CA GLU A 141 1.43 -11.90 -12.02
C GLU A 141 1.24 -13.18 -11.20
N HIS A 142 1.43 -14.35 -11.83
CA HIS A 142 1.29 -15.64 -11.17
C HIS A 142 2.47 -15.96 -10.24
N PHE A 143 3.69 -15.70 -10.68
CA PHE A 143 4.89 -16.15 -9.96
C PHE A 143 5.60 -15.08 -9.12
N ALA A 144 5.49 -13.80 -9.45
CA ALA A 144 6.14 -12.74 -8.70
C ALA A 144 5.30 -12.33 -7.47
N MET A 145 5.99 -11.88 -6.43
CA MET A 145 5.40 -11.49 -5.15
C MET A 145 5.12 -9.98 -5.12
N PRO A 146 3.86 -9.55 -4.99
CA PRO A 146 3.52 -8.15 -4.73
C PRO A 146 3.78 -7.78 -3.25
N MET A 147 3.78 -6.47 -2.95
CA MET A 147 3.87 -5.96 -1.59
C MET A 147 3.06 -4.65 -1.45
N LYS A 148 1.73 -4.76 -1.42
CA LYS A 148 0.81 -3.61 -1.35
C LYS A 148 -0.01 -3.55 -0.06
N ASN A 149 -0.12 -4.68 0.65
CA ASN A 149 -0.91 -4.83 1.87
C ASN A 149 -0.19 -5.73 2.90
N ILE A 150 -0.73 -5.80 4.12
CA ILE A 150 -0.15 -6.60 5.21
C ILE A 150 -0.09 -8.10 4.88
N PRO A 151 -1.16 -8.75 4.37
CA PRO A 151 -1.08 -10.15 3.95
C PRO A 151 0.03 -10.44 2.95
N GLU A 152 0.21 -9.59 1.94
CA GLU A 152 1.29 -9.76 0.95
C GLU A 152 2.68 -9.60 1.58
N ALA A 153 2.88 -8.61 2.47
CA ALA A 153 4.14 -8.44 3.19
C ALA A 153 4.47 -9.65 4.10
N LEU A 154 3.46 -10.24 4.75
CA LEU A 154 3.60 -11.46 5.55
C LEU A 154 3.89 -12.68 4.69
N ASN A 155 3.22 -12.81 3.54
CA ASN A 155 3.49 -13.88 2.58
C ASN A 155 4.91 -13.78 2.03
N LEU A 156 5.35 -12.57 1.68
CA LEU A 156 6.72 -12.33 1.22
C LEU A 156 7.74 -12.70 2.30
N ARG A 157 7.53 -12.28 3.56
CA ARG A 157 8.38 -12.68 4.68
C ARG A 157 8.45 -14.20 4.84
N SER A 158 7.30 -14.87 4.78
CA SER A 158 7.22 -16.33 4.90
C SER A 158 7.96 -17.03 3.75
N LEU A 159 7.82 -16.54 2.51
CA LEU A 159 8.54 -17.06 1.35
C LEU A 159 10.07 -16.92 1.51
N ILE A 160 10.53 -15.72 1.92
CA ILE A 160 11.96 -15.46 2.13
C ILE A 160 12.54 -16.46 3.15
N LEU A 161 11.91 -16.58 4.32
CA LEU A 161 12.37 -17.48 5.38
C LEU A 161 12.30 -18.96 4.96
N GLN A 162 11.21 -19.36 4.31
CA GLN A 162 11.03 -20.72 3.79
C GLN A 162 12.12 -21.09 2.77
N ASN A 163 12.47 -20.17 1.86
CA ASN A 163 13.52 -20.42 0.87
C ASN A 163 14.92 -20.43 1.50
N LEU A 164 15.16 -19.70 2.58
CA LEU A 164 16.39 -19.83 3.37
C LEU A 164 16.49 -21.21 4.01
N GLU A 165 15.40 -21.72 4.65
CA GLU A 165 15.38 -23.08 5.23
C GLU A 165 15.57 -24.16 4.16
N MET A 166 14.87 -24.04 3.02
CA MET A 166 15.01 -24.98 1.91
C MET A 166 16.43 -25.01 1.33
N SER A 167 17.12 -23.86 1.31
CA SER A 167 18.49 -23.79 0.83
C SER A 167 19.49 -24.56 1.68
N LEU A 168 19.21 -24.80 2.97
CA LEU A 168 20.05 -25.61 3.86
C LEU A 168 19.99 -27.10 3.52
N VAL A 169 18.83 -27.58 3.08
CA VAL A 169 18.56 -29.00 2.83
C VAL A 169 18.67 -29.38 1.35
N SER A 170 18.66 -28.41 0.44
CA SER A 170 18.80 -28.67 -1.00
C SER A 170 20.16 -29.28 -1.32
N LYS A 171 20.14 -30.41 -2.08
CA LYS A 171 21.34 -31.07 -2.59
C LYS A 171 21.75 -30.58 -3.98
N ASP A 172 20.84 -29.92 -4.69
CA ASP A 172 21.08 -29.34 -6.01
C ASP A 172 21.71 -27.95 -5.87
N PRO A 173 22.93 -27.73 -6.37
CA PRO A 173 23.60 -26.42 -6.28
C PRO A 173 22.88 -25.31 -7.04
N GLU A 174 22.22 -25.59 -8.16
CA GLU A 174 21.45 -24.59 -8.93
C GLU A 174 20.18 -24.18 -8.18
N GLU A 175 19.42 -25.15 -7.64
CA GLU A 175 18.25 -24.86 -6.82
C GLU A 175 18.64 -24.08 -5.56
N LYS A 176 19.74 -24.48 -4.90
CA LYS A 176 20.26 -23.73 -3.76
C LYS A 176 20.59 -22.27 -4.13
N ALA A 177 21.23 -22.04 -5.28
CA ALA A 177 21.53 -20.72 -5.76
C ALA A 177 20.24 -19.93 -6.08
N ALA A 178 19.24 -20.55 -6.71
CA ALA A 178 17.96 -19.95 -7.01
C ALA A 178 17.17 -19.56 -5.76
N LEU A 179 17.16 -20.39 -4.72
CA LEU A 179 16.54 -20.12 -3.42
C LEU A 179 17.19 -18.93 -2.69
N MET A 180 18.50 -18.73 -2.89
CA MET A 180 19.31 -17.68 -2.26
C MET A 180 19.43 -16.41 -3.12
N THR A 181 18.81 -16.37 -4.29
CA THR A 181 18.81 -15.22 -5.19
C THR A 181 17.49 -14.46 -5.08
N PHE A 182 17.55 -13.17 -4.77
CA PHE A 182 16.41 -12.27 -4.61
C PHE A 182 16.46 -11.18 -5.68
N VAL A 183 15.38 -11.02 -6.44
CA VAL A 183 15.29 -10.00 -7.48
C VAL A 183 14.14 -9.07 -7.15
N VAL A 184 14.46 -7.81 -6.86
CA VAL A 184 13.48 -6.73 -6.67
C VAL A 184 13.29 -6.04 -8.02
N VAL A 185 12.07 -5.92 -8.49
CA VAL A 185 11.73 -5.26 -9.76
C VAL A 185 11.05 -3.93 -9.47
N GLY A 186 11.67 -2.83 -9.89
CA GLY A 186 11.23 -1.45 -9.68
C GLY A 186 12.14 -0.67 -8.73
N GLY A 187 12.78 0.40 -9.23
CA GLY A 187 13.73 1.26 -8.51
C GLY A 187 13.10 2.49 -7.86
N GLY A 188 11.77 2.49 -7.65
CA GLY A 188 11.09 3.49 -6.83
C GLY A 188 11.37 3.32 -5.33
N PRO A 189 10.78 4.17 -4.44
CA PRO A 189 11.02 4.10 -2.99
C PRO A 189 10.84 2.69 -2.42
N THR A 190 9.73 2.02 -2.74
CA THR A 190 9.43 0.67 -2.24
C THR A 190 10.52 -0.35 -2.61
N GLY A 191 10.98 -0.33 -3.87
CA GLY A 191 11.99 -1.30 -4.31
C GLY A 191 13.38 -1.00 -3.75
N VAL A 192 13.75 0.27 -3.64
CA VAL A 192 15.01 0.70 -3.00
C VAL A 192 15.02 0.31 -1.53
N GLU A 193 13.95 0.60 -0.78
CA GLU A 193 13.81 0.27 0.63
C GLU A 193 13.80 -1.25 0.87
N LEU A 194 13.10 -2.00 0.01
CA LEU A 194 13.05 -3.47 0.10
C LEU A 194 14.41 -4.10 -0.22
N SER A 195 15.11 -3.60 -1.24
CA SER A 195 16.47 -4.07 -1.58
C SER A 195 17.46 -3.84 -0.44
N GLY A 196 17.37 -2.67 0.20
CA GLY A 196 18.16 -2.36 1.39
C GLY A 196 17.81 -3.26 2.57
N ALA A 197 16.53 -3.52 2.81
CA ALA A 197 16.08 -4.42 3.89
C ALA A 197 16.55 -5.88 3.67
N LEU A 198 16.54 -6.37 2.43
CA LEU A 198 17.09 -7.70 2.09
C LEU A 198 18.61 -7.76 2.29
N ALA A 199 19.33 -6.71 1.91
CA ALA A 199 20.77 -6.63 2.14
C ALA A 199 21.10 -6.57 3.64
N GLU A 200 20.30 -5.86 4.46
CA GLU A 200 20.43 -5.89 5.92
C GLU A 200 20.09 -7.26 6.52
N MET A 201 19.05 -7.94 6.01
CA MET A 201 18.68 -9.28 6.43
C MET A 201 19.86 -10.25 6.22
N ARG A 202 20.57 -10.15 5.09
CA ARG A 202 21.78 -10.92 4.82
C ARG A 202 22.85 -10.72 5.90
N GLU A 203 23.06 -9.47 6.33
CA GLU A 203 24.07 -9.14 7.34
C GLU A 203 23.67 -9.55 8.77
N LEU A 204 22.39 -9.37 9.11
CA LEU A 204 21.94 -9.45 10.48
C LEU A 204 21.28 -10.79 10.84
N ILE A 205 20.62 -11.44 9.88
CA ILE A 205 19.84 -12.66 10.11
C ILE A 205 20.60 -13.88 9.58
N LEU A 206 21.02 -13.84 8.30
CA LEU A 206 21.67 -14.98 7.69
C LEU A 206 22.90 -15.44 8.47
N MET A 207 23.74 -14.49 8.86
CA MET A 207 24.99 -14.79 9.56
C MET A 207 24.82 -15.27 11.00
N LYS A 208 23.68 -14.94 11.64
CA LYS A 208 23.42 -15.32 13.03
C LYS A 208 22.64 -16.61 13.17
N ASP A 209 21.61 -16.79 12.35
CA ASP A 209 20.66 -17.88 12.51
C ASP A 209 20.94 -19.06 11.60
N TYR A 210 21.59 -18.83 10.44
CA TYR A 210 21.80 -19.83 9.40
C TYR A 210 23.28 -20.23 9.28
N HIS A 211 23.82 -20.88 10.31
CA HIS A 211 25.26 -21.22 10.42
C HIS A 211 25.81 -22.05 9.24
N GLY A 212 24.95 -22.70 8.47
CA GLY A 212 25.35 -23.46 7.26
C GLY A 212 25.48 -22.63 5.99
N LEU A 213 25.11 -21.34 6.02
CA LEU A 213 25.11 -20.45 4.86
C LEU A 213 26.22 -19.38 4.99
N ARG A 214 26.82 -19.04 3.84
CA ARG A 214 27.79 -17.95 3.77
C ARG A 214 27.11 -16.65 3.37
N LYS A 215 27.62 -15.51 3.84
CA LYS A 215 27.12 -14.18 3.50
C LYS A 215 26.94 -14.01 1.97
N HIS A 216 27.95 -14.34 1.19
CA HIS A 216 27.96 -14.20 -0.27
C HIS A 216 27.04 -15.17 -1.01
N SER A 217 26.44 -16.15 -0.30
CA SER A 217 25.46 -17.06 -0.92
C SER A 217 24.14 -16.36 -1.24
N MET A 218 23.74 -15.37 -0.44
CA MET A 218 22.52 -14.59 -0.69
C MET A 218 22.81 -13.40 -1.61
N LYS A 219 22.25 -13.42 -2.80
CA LYS A 219 22.37 -12.36 -3.82
C LYS A 219 21.13 -11.51 -3.85
N VAL A 220 21.30 -10.20 -3.97
CA VAL A 220 20.20 -9.25 -4.11
C VAL A 220 20.42 -8.45 -5.39
N TYR A 221 19.42 -8.48 -6.27
CA TYR A 221 19.39 -7.75 -7.53
C TYR A 221 18.24 -6.73 -7.48
N LEU A 222 18.48 -5.54 -8.05
CA LEU A 222 17.46 -4.53 -8.29
C LEU A 222 17.39 -4.24 -9.78
N VAL A 223 16.21 -4.44 -10.39
CA VAL A 223 15.97 -4.21 -11.83
C VAL A 223 15.06 -3.00 -11.98
N GLU A 224 15.50 -1.97 -12.73
CA GLU A 224 14.76 -0.73 -12.96
C GLU A 224 14.71 -0.36 -14.44
N GLY A 225 13.51 -0.06 -14.95
CA GLY A 225 13.28 0.34 -16.35
C GLY A 225 13.80 1.73 -16.70
N LYS A 226 13.95 2.61 -15.71
CA LYS A 226 14.51 3.96 -15.91
C LYS A 226 16.03 3.96 -15.73
N ALA A 227 16.67 5.03 -16.26
CA ALA A 227 18.11 5.21 -16.11
C ALA A 227 18.54 5.39 -14.64
N GLU A 228 17.67 6.01 -13.83
CA GLU A 228 17.99 6.37 -12.45
C GLU A 228 17.00 5.72 -11.47
N LEU A 229 17.53 5.29 -10.31
CA LEU A 229 16.70 4.93 -9.16
C LEU A 229 16.04 6.19 -8.59
N LEU A 230 14.92 6.02 -7.89
CA LEU A 230 14.21 7.14 -7.27
C LEU A 230 13.99 8.31 -8.23
N ALA A 231 13.56 8.06 -9.45
CA ALA A 231 13.46 9.06 -10.53
C ALA A 231 12.60 10.31 -10.20
N ALA A 232 11.83 10.30 -9.11
CA ALA A 232 11.09 11.46 -8.60
C ALA A 232 11.89 12.28 -7.58
N PHE A 233 13.12 11.88 -7.23
CA PHE A 233 14.02 12.58 -6.34
C PHE A 233 15.03 13.40 -7.12
N SER A 234 15.80 14.25 -6.42
CA SER A 234 16.91 14.97 -7.03
C SER A 234 17.98 14.00 -7.58
N PRO A 235 18.71 14.36 -8.66
CA PRO A 235 19.79 13.54 -9.20
C PRO A 235 20.84 13.16 -8.13
N LYS A 236 21.10 14.06 -7.19
CA LYS A 236 22.04 13.83 -6.09
C LYS A 236 21.52 12.76 -5.12
N ALA A 237 20.23 12.76 -4.78
CA ALA A 237 19.59 11.75 -3.93
C ALA A 237 19.56 10.39 -4.63
N SER A 238 19.21 10.35 -5.92
CA SER A 238 19.23 9.16 -6.77
C SER A 238 20.61 8.50 -6.82
N ALA A 239 21.64 9.27 -7.18
CA ALA A 239 23.02 8.78 -7.23
C ALA A 239 23.50 8.24 -5.87
N LYS A 240 23.13 8.91 -4.76
CA LYS A 240 23.51 8.49 -3.42
C LYS A 240 22.79 7.22 -2.98
N ALA A 241 21.50 7.07 -3.31
CA ALA A 241 20.75 5.85 -3.05
C ALA A 241 21.37 4.65 -3.79
N LYS A 242 21.73 4.83 -5.07
CA LYS A 242 22.44 3.83 -5.87
C LYS A 242 23.78 3.43 -5.22
N GLN A 243 24.58 4.40 -4.82
CA GLN A 243 25.84 4.15 -4.12
C GLN A 243 25.61 3.36 -2.83
N PHE A 244 24.65 3.75 -1.99
CA PHE A 244 24.37 3.04 -0.75
C PHE A 244 23.97 1.58 -0.96
N LEU A 245 23.17 1.28 -1.99
CA LEU A 245 22.80 -0.09 -2.33
C LEU A 245 24.01 -0.89 -2.82
N GLN A 246 24.86 -0.29 -3.66
CA GLN A 246 26.10 -0.91 -4.15
C GLN A 246 27.09 -1.20 -3.00
N ASP A 247 27.23 -0.26 -2.05
CA ASP A 247 28.04 -0.45 -0.83
C ASP A 247 27.51 -1.57 0.07
N MET A 248 26.22 -1.94 -0.11
CA MET A 248 25.56 -3.07 0.53
C MET A 248 25.55 -4.32 -0.36
N ASP A 249 26.37 -4.39 -1.41
CA ASP A 249 26.51 -5.53 -2.32
C ASP A 249 25.16 -5.91 -2.99
N VAL A 250 24.36 -4.90 -3.39
CA VAL A 250 23.18 -5.06 -4.24
C VAL A 250 23.59 -4.79 -5.68
N THR A 251 23.34 -5.76 -6.56
CA THR A 251 23.58 -5.61 -8.00
C THR A 251 22.39 -4.89 -8.65
N ILE A 252 22.68 -3.81 -9.40
CA ILE A 252 21.64 -2.93 -9.96
C ILE A 252 21.71 -2.97 -11.49
N TYR A 253 20.56 -3.27 -12.12
CA TYR A 253 20.35 -3.18 -13.56
C TYR A 253 19.38 -2.03 -13.84
N ASN A 254 19.88 -0.95 -14.45
CA ASN A 254 19.10 0.22 -14.87
C ASN A 254 18.81 0.17 -16.37
N SER A 255 17.78 0.87 -16.82
CA SER A 255 17.34 0.96 -18.21
C SER A 255 17.02 -0.39 -18.85
N VAL A 256 16.48 -1.32 -18.04
CA VAL A 256 16.12 -2.67 -18.49
C VAL A 256 14.79 -3.10 -17.90
N HIS A 257 14.06 -3.95 -18.63
CA HIS A 257 12.76 -4.46 -18.21
C HIS A 257 12.78 -5.98 -18.06
N VAL A 258 11.97 -6.48 -17.14
CA VAL A 258 11.73 -7.91 -17.03
C VAL A 258 10.77 -8.34 -18.14
N GLU A 259 11.21 -9.29 -18.98
CA GLU A 259 10.41 -9.85 -20.06
C GLU A 259 9.52 -10.99 -19.58
N SER A 260 10.07 -11.92 -18.80
CA SER A 260 9.35 -13.10 -18.31
C SER A 260 9.91 -13.62 -16.99
N TYR A 261 9.07 -14.36 -16.25
CA TYR A 261 9.47 -15.07 -15.03
C TYR A 261 8.53 -16.25 -14.80
N ASN A 262 9.05 -17.45 -14.89
CA ASN A 262 8.30 -18.72 -14.78
C ASN A 262 8.35 -19.37 -13.38
N GLY A 263 8.76 -18.62 -12.35
CA GLY A 263 8.95 -19.13 -10.98
C GLY A 263 10.35 -19.67 -10.70
N TYR A 264 11.22 -19.74 -11.72
CA TYR A 264 12.60 -20.22 -11.59
C TYR A 264 13.61 -19.41 -12.40
N LEU A 265 13.28 -19.06 -13.63
CA LEU A 265 14.13 -18.29 -14.53
C LEU A 265 13.50 -16.93 -14.82
N LEU A 266 14.20 -15.87 -14.46
CA LEU A 266 13.86 -14.49 -14.83
C LEU A 266 14.69 -14.08 -16.03
N LYS A 267 14.05 -13.47 -17.04
CA LYS A 267 14.69 -12.90 -18.23
C LYS A 267 14.52 -11.39 -18.28
N ILE A 268 15.58 -10.70 -18.64
CA ILE A 268 15.65 -9.25 -18.80
C ILE A 268 15.89 -8.95 -20.29
N ASP A 269 15.35 -7.82 -20.79
CA ASP A 269 15.38 -7.41 -22.19
C ASP A 269 16.78 -7.15 -22.78
N ASN A 270 17.80 -7.06 -21.95
CA ASN A 270 19.20 -6.99 -22.40
C ASN A 270 19.86 -8.38 -22.59
N GLY A 271 19.07 -9.46 -22.55
CA GLY A 271 19.54 -10.84 -22.69
C GLY A 271 20.04 -11.50 -21.41
N THR A 272 20.08 -10.79 -20.29
CA THR A 272 20.49 -11.36 -18.98
C THR A 272 19.41 -12.32 -18.47
N THR A 273 19.85 -13.47 -17.95
CA THR A 273 18.98 -14.44 -17.27
C THR A 273 19.44 -14.62 -15.84
N ILE A 274 18.49 -14.72 -14.90
CA ILE A 274 18.76 -14.89 -13.47
C ILE A 274 17.96 -16.08 -12.96
N LEU A 275 18.64 -17.08 -12.40
CA LEU A 275 17.98 -18.18 -11.69
C LEU A 275 17.56 -17.68 -10.30
N THR A 276 16.27 -17.70 -10.02
CA THR A 276 15.72 -17.21 -8.75
C THR A 276 14.36 -17.82 -8.43
N ARG A 277 14.10 -18.10 -7.16
CA ARG A 277 12.78 -18.43 -6.60
C ARG A 277 12.10 -17.20 -5.99
N ASN A 278 12.76 -16.04 -5.98
CA ASN A 278 12.34 -14.85 -5.23
C ASN A 278 12.28 -13.62 -6.13
N VAL A 279 11.18 -13.40 -6.83
CA VAL A 279 10.93 -12.14 -7.56
C VAL A 279 9.91 -11.31 -6.80
N LEU A 280 10.35 -10.11 -6.37
CA LEU A 280 9.59 -9.16 -5.58
C LEU A 280 9.18 -7.99 -6.48
N TRP A 281 7.88 -7.84 -6.74
CA TRP A 281 7.38 -6.91 -7.73
C TRP A 281 6.96 -5.57 -7.12
N ALA A 282 7.76 -4.53 -7.34
CA ALA A 282 7.53 -3.16 -6.92
C ALA A 282 7.52 -2.16 -8.10
N ALA A 283 7.36 -2.65 -9.35
CA ALA A 283 7.58 -1.88 -10.58
C ALA A 283 6.44 -0.94 -10.96
N GLY A 284 5.34 -0.93 -10.26
CA GLY A 284 4.25 0.00 -10.56
C GLY A 284 2.94 -0.36 -9.90
N VAL A 285 2.02 0.61 -9.97
CA VAL A 285 0.68 0.48 -9.41
C VAL A 285 -0.38 0.90 -10.45
N LYS A 286 -1.60 0.38 -10.30
CA LYS A 286 -2.78 0.78 -11.05
C LYS A 286 -3.92 1.05 -10.09
N GLY A 287 -4.81 1.99 -10.41
CA GLY A 287 -6.00 2.30 -9.61
C GLY A 287 -6.88 1.06 -9.42
N GLU A 288 -7.45 0.89 -8.24
CA GLU A 288 -8.41 -0.17 -7.94
C GLU A 288 -9.82 0.40 -8.06
N ILE A 289 -10.50 0.15 -9.18
CA ILE A 289 -11.82 0.71 -9.49
C ILE A 289 -12.85 -0.39 -9.43
N PRO A 290 -13.93 -0.26 -8.60
CA PRO A 290 -15.10 -1.13 -8.70
C PRO A 290 -15.79 -0.99 -10.06
N GLU A 291 -16.49 -2.02 -10.54
CA GLU A 291 -17.27 -1.95 -11.77
C GLU A 291 -18.30 -0.81 -11.74
N GLY A 292 -18.73 -0.33 -12.91
CA GLY A 292 -19.80 0.67 -13.04
C GLY A 292 -19.34 2.09 -13.33
N ILE A 293 -18.01 2.36 -13.38
CA ILE A 293 -17.46 3.62 -13.90
C ILE A 293 -17.17 3.41 -15.39
N PRO A 294 -17.73 4.26 -16.29
CA PRO A 294 -17.55 4.14 -17.72
C PRO A 294 -16.07 4.29 -18.16
N ALA A 295 -15.70 3.59 -19.24
CA ALA A 295 -14.32 3.56 -19.74
C ALA A 295 -13.78 4.95 -20.12
N GLU A 296 -14.64 5.85 -20.63
CA GLU A 296 -14.30 7.23 -20.96
C GLU A 296 -13.88 8.07 -19.75
N ASN A 297 -14.24 7.63 -18.54
CA ASN A 297 -13.82 8.26 -17.28
C ASN A 297 -12.56 7.62 -16.68
N ILE A 298 -11.91 6.70 -17.40
CA ILE A 298 -10.72 6.00 -16.93
C ILE A 298 -9.48 6.46 -17.71
N ALA A 299 -8.53 7.03 -17.00
CA ALA A 299 -7.23 7.48 -17.53
C ALA A 299 -6.18 6.36 -17.43
N ARG A 300 -4.98 6.67 -17.97
CA ARG A 300 -3.80 5.81 -17.85
C ARG A 300 -3.56 5.36 -16.39
N GLY A 301 -3.15 4.12 -16.22
CA GLY A 301 -2.92 3.53 -14.91
C GLY A 301 -4.21 3.12 -14.19
N ASN A 302 -5.30 2.94 -14.94
CA ASN A 302 -6.61 2.56 -14.40
C ASN A 302 -7.08 3.52 -13.30
N ARG A 303 -7.04 4.84 -13.56
CA ARG A 303 -7.40 5.90 -12.61
C ARG A 303 -8.62 6.66 -13.10
N ILE A 304 -9.51 7.05 -12.19
CA ILE A 304 -10.74 7.79 -12.50
C ILE A 304 -10.43 9.25 -12.74
N LEU A 305 -10.86 9.79 -13.89
CA LEU A 305 -10.74 11.21 -14.23
C LEU A 305 -11.63 12.05 -13.31
N VAL A 306 -11.03 13.05 -12.67
CA VAL A 306 -11.73 14.00 -11.79
C VAL A 306 -11.38 15.43 -12.12
N ASP A 307 -12.30 16.35 -11.81
CA ASP A 307 -12.08 17.79 -11.86
C ASP A 307 -11.26 18.29 -10.66
N GLU A 308 -11.03 19.60 -10.60
CA GLU A 308 -10.28 20.26 -9.53
C GLU A 308 -10.94 20.19 -8.14
N TYR A 309 -12.19 19.72 -8.05
CA TYR A 309 -12.94 19.49 -6.81
C TYR A 309 -12.99 17.99 -6.44
N ASN A 310 -12.24 17.15 -7.12
CA ASN A 310 -12.24 15.67 -7.02
C ASN A 310 -13.56 15.02 -7.49
N LYS A 311 -14.43 15.73 -8.23
CA LYS A 311 -15.69 15.22 -8.73
C LYS A 311 -15.44 14.39 -10.01
N VAL A 312 -16.05 13.23 -10.13
CA VAL A 312 -15.96 12.38 -11.33
C VAL A 312 -16.77 13.01 -12.45
N LYS A 313 -16.18 13.11 -13.64
CA LYS A 313 -16.83 13.73 -14.81
C LYS A 313 -18.16 13.04 -15.13
N GLY A 314 -19.20 13.83 -15.35
CA GLY A 314 -20.56 13.33 -15.68
C GLY A 314 -21.42 12.96 -14.48
N TYR A 315 -20.92 13.11 -13.25
CA TYR A 315 -21.69 12.83 -12.01
C TYR A 315 -21.71 14.02 -11.07
N GLU A 316 -22.86 14.24 -10.43
CA GLU A 316 -23.01 15.35 -9.49
C GLU A 316 -22.64 14.99 -8.04
N ASN A 317 -22.66 13.70 -7.72
CA ASN A 317 -22.51 13.19 -6.35
C ASN A 317 -21.46 12.08 -6.18
N ILE A 318 -20.63 11.85 -7.21
CA ILE A 318 -19.54 10.86 -7.17
C ILE A 318 -18.18 11.56 -7.27
N TYR A 319 -17.30 11.23 -6.33
CA TYR A 319 -15.97 11.78 -6.18
C TYR A 319 -14.92 10.66 -6.13
N ALA A 320 -13.70 10.95 -6.55
CA ALA A 320 -12.57 10.03 -6.37
C ALA A 320 -11.35 10.78 -5.81
N ILE A 321 -10.62 10.13 -4.87
CA ILE A 321 -9.46 10.70 -4.18
C ILE A 321 -8.34 9.68 -4.00
N GLY A 322 -7.11 10.17 -3.91
CA GLY A 322 -5.90 9.35 -3.74
C GLY A 322 -5.47 8.66 -5.03
N ASP A 323 -4.82 7.52 -4.91
CA ASP A 323 -4.16 6.84 -6.04
C ASP A 323 -5.15 6.43 -7.14
N VAL A 324 -6.41 6.18 -6.82
CA VAL A 324 -7.45 5.83 -7.79
C VAL A 324 -7.91 7.03 -8.64
N ALA A 325 -7.65 8.27 -8.22
CA ALA A 325 -8.08 9.49 -8.90
C ALA A 325 -6.99 10.05 -9.83
N ALA A 326 -7.36 10.49 -11.03
CA ALA A 326 -6.52 11.22 -11.97
C ALA A 326 -7.04 12.65 -12.15
N MET A 327 -6.54 13.57 -11.35
CA MET A 327 -6.74 15.02 -11.54
C MET A 327 -5.62 15.53 -12.46
N ILE A 328 -5.95 15.73 -13.72
CA ILE A 328 -5.01 16.23 -14.75
C ILE A 328 -4.98 17.75 -14.71
N THR A 329 -3.78 18.31 -14.58
CA THR A 329 -3.52 19.76 -14.60
C THR A 329 -2.27 20.04 -15.44
N ASP A 330 -1.99 21.28 -15.78
CA ASP A 330 -0.78 21.66 -16.54
C ASP A 330 0.51 21.24 -15.78
N GLU A 331 0.50 21.35 -14.46
CA GLU A 331 1.62 20.93 -13.61
C GLU A 331 1.72 19.39 -13.51
N PHE A 332 0.58 18.68 -13.57
CA PHE A 332 0.50 17.23 -13.44
C PHE A 332 -0.27 16.61 -14.63
N PRO A 333 0.32 16.57 -15.85
CA PRO A 333 -0.37 16.13 -17.07
C PRO A 333 -0.76 14.64 -17.05
N ASN A 334 -0.17 13.85 -16.18
CA ASN A 334 -0.52 12.44 -15.94
C ASN A 334 -1.31 12.23 -14.63
N GLY A 335 -1.85 13.33 -14.04
CA GLY A 335 -2.45 13.34 -12.71
C GLY A 335 -1.41 13.38 -11.60
N HIS A 336 -1.84 13.75 -10.39
CA HIS A 336 -0.96 13.80 -9.22
C HIS A 336 -0.28 12.45 -8.92
N PRO A 337 0.92 12.44 -8.32
CA PRO A 337 1.60 11.21 -7.97
C PRO A 337 0.79 10.40 -6.94
N GLY A 338 0.86 9.06 -7.04
CA GLY A 338 0.22 8.13 -6.09
C GLY A 338 1.01 8.04 -4.79
N VAL A 339 0.92 9.09 -3.96
CA VAL A 339 1.60 9.18 -2.67
C VAL A 339 0.64 9.59 -1.55
N ALA A 340 0.90 9.12 -0.34
CA ALA A 340 0.06 9.40 0.82
C ALA A 340 -0.23 10.90 1.05
N PRO A 341 0.71 11.85 0.89
CA PRO A 341 0.43 13.28 1.04
C PRO A 341 -0.64 13.83 0.09
N VAL A 342 -0.71 13.35 -1.16
CA VAL A 342 -1.76 13.72 -2.12
C VAL A 342 -3.11 13.22 -1.62
N ALA A 343 -3.21 11.93 -1.31
CA ALA A 343 -4.45 11.31 -0.82
C ALA A 343 -4.99 11.99 0.45
N ILE A 344 -4.10 12.31 1.40
CA ILE A 344 -4.43 13.02 2.64
C ILE A 344 -5.01 14.41 2.33
N GLN A 345 -4.34 15.17 1.48
CA GLN A 345 -4.75 16.55 1.15
C GLN A 345 -6.04 16.56 0.32
N GLN A 346 -6.22 15.63 -0.63
CA GLN A 346 -7.48 15.49 -1.37
C GLN A 346 -8.63 15.12 -0.44
N GLY A 347 -8.45 14.19 0.50
CA GLY A 347 -9.47 13.84 1.48
C GLY A 347 -9.86 15.01 2.37
N GLN A 348 -8.89 15.85 2.78
CA GLN A 348 -9.15 17.07 3.55
C GLN A 348 -9.88 18.14 2.74
N ASN A 349 -9.48 18.37 1.48
CA ASN A 349 -10.10 19.33 0.58
C ASN A 349 -11.55 18.92 0.25
N LEU A 350 -11.78 17.65 -0.11
CA LEU A 350 -13.13 17.16 -0.38
C LEU A 350 -14.03 17.29 0.86
N GLY A 351 -13.52 16.95 2.05
CA GLY A 351 -14.27 17.13 3.30
C GLY A 351 -14.63 18.58 3.59
N GLU A 352 -13.73 19.51 3.31
CA GLU A 352 -14.03 20.95 3.39
C GLU A 352 -15.09 21.37 2.38
N ASN A 353 -15.01 20.88 1.15
CA ASN A 353 -15.98 21.18 0.11
C ASN A 353 -17.38 20.61 0.42
N VAL A 354 -17.47 19.44 1.07
CA VAL A 354 -18.76 18.95 1.57
C VAL A 354 -19.40 19.92 2.57
N TYR A 355 -18.63 20.47 3.52
CA TYR A 355 -19.16 21.52 4.40
C TYR A 355 -19.65 22.73 3.63
N ARG A 356 -18.85 23.22 2.67
CA ARG A 356 -19.19 24.39 1.86
C ARG A 356 -20.46 24.19 1.04
N MET A 357 -20.71 22.96 0.53
CA MET A 357 -21.95 22.65 -0.17
C MET A 357 -23.17 22.83 0.73
N PHE A 358 -23.12 22.35 1.98
CA PHE A 358 -24.22 22.52 2.94
C PHE A 358 -24.40 23.97 3.40
N GLU A 359 -23.32 24.72 3.46
CA GLU A 359 -23.35 26.16 3.79
C GLU A 359 -23.60 27.05 2.56
N ARG A 360 -23.81 26.49 1.37
CA ARG A 360 -23.96 27.19 0.10
C ARG A 360 -22.82 28.18 -0.20
N LYS A 361 -21.61 27.82 0.18
CA LYS A 361 -20.38 28.57 -0.08
C LYS A 361 -19.69 28.07 -1.35
N PRO A 362 -18.91 28.94 -2.05
CA PRO A 362 -18.11 28.50 -3.19
C PRO A 362 -17.15 27.39 -2.81
N LEU A 363 -16.98 26.37 -3.69
CA LEU A 363 -16.04 25.28 -3.48
C LEU A 363 -14.60 25.78 -3.63
N VAL A 364 -13.67 25.07 -3.00
CA VAL A 364 -12.23 25.37 -3.06
C VAL A 364 -11.55 24.34 -3.93
N PRO A 365 -10.92 24.72 -5.05
CA PRO A 365 -10.18 23.78 -5.89
C PRO A 365 -9.01 23.18 -5.14
N PHE A 366 -8.71 21.94 -5.45
CA PHE A 366 -7.57 21.23 -4.87
C PHE A 366 -6.26 21.81 -5.40
N LYS A 367 -5.33 22.09 -4.50
CA LYS A 367 -3.95 22.45 -4.84
C LYS A 367 -3.01 21.61 -3.99
N TYR A 368 -2.20 20.79 -4.64
CA TYR A 368 -1.22 19.95 -3.96
C TYR A 368 -0.08 20.82 -3.40
N LYS A 369 0.23 20.61 -2.14
CA LYS A 369 1.45 21.15 -1.51
C LYS A 369 2.43 19.99 -1.30
N ASP A 370 3.48 20.00 -2.11
CA ASP A 370 4.53 19.02 -1.96
C ASP A 370 5.25 19.19 -0.61
N LYS A 371 5.38 18.11 0.12
CA LYS A 371 6.07 18.06 1.42
C LYS A 371 7.48 17.51 1.31
N GLY A 372 7.92 17.22 0.08
CA GLY A 372 9.18 16.57 -0.21
C GLY A 372 9.11 15.05 -0.11
N SER A 373 10.24 14.42 -0.38
CA SER A 373 10.39 12.98 -0.48
C SER A 373 11.50 12.45 0.41
N LEU A 374 11.26 11.28 1.01
CA LEU A 374 12.19 10.61 1.90
C LEU A 374 12.23 9.13 1.51
N ALA A 375 13.42 8.54 1.44
CA ALA A 375 13.60 7.09 1.26
C ALA A 375 14.77 6.61 2.11
N THR A 376 14.58 5.49 2.82
CA THR A 376 15.69 4.82 3.51
C THR A 376 16.26 3.70 2.65
N ILE A 377 17.57 3.49 2.76
CA ILE A 377 18.27 2.42 2.03
C ILE A 377 18.75 1.35 3.02
N GLY A 378 18.71 1.67 4.28
CA GLY A 378 19.16 0.81 5.36
C GLY A 378 19.51 1.62 6.59
N ARG A 379 20.07 0.96 7.60
CA ARG A 379 20.46 1.61 8.86
C ARG A 379 21.47 2.74 8.60
N ASN A 380 21.16 3.95 9.11
CA ASN A 380 21.97 5.15 8.96
C ASN A 380 22.13 5.62 7.50
N LYS A 381 21.38 5.06 6.56
CA LYS A 381 21.44 5.35 5.14
C LYS A 381 20.05 5.73 4.64
N ALA A 382 19.84 7.01 4.39
CA ALA A 382 18.62 7.53 3.78
C ALA A 382 18.95 8.72 2.88
N VAL A 383 18.00 9.09 2.04
CA VAL A 383 18.02 10.30 1.22
C VAL A 383 16.78 11.12 1.49
N ALA A 384 16.93 12.44 1.51
CA ALA A 384 15.88 13.39 1.82
C ALA A 384 15.93 14.60 0.89
N ASP A 385 14.79 14.85 0.22
CA ASP A 385 14.54 16.04 -0.58
C ASP A 385 13.32 16.77 0.01
N LEU A 386 13.56 17.81 0.81
CA LEU A 386 12.54 18.58 1.51
C LEU A 386 12.54 20.03 1.02
N GLY A 387 11.83 20.30 -0.07
CA GLY A 387 11.83 21.59 -0.75
C GLY A 387 13.24 21.95 -1.23
N LYS A 388 13.87 22.96 -0.62
CA LYS A 388 15.25 23.38 -0.98
C LYS A 388 16.34 22.63 -0.21
N LEU A 389 15.97 21.83 0.77
CA LEU A 389 16.93 21.09 1.61
C LEU A 389 17.13 19.66 1.08
N HIS A 390 18.38 19.35 0.74
CA HIS A 390 18.78 18.04 0.25
C HIS A 390 19.90 17.49 1.13
N PHE A 391 19.63 16.39 1.83
CA PHE A 391 20.63 15.79 2.71
C PHE A 391 20.51 14.27 2.73
N GLN A 392 21.53 13.58 3.23
CA GLN A 392 21.71 12.14 3.06
C GLN A 392 22.38 11.53 4.29
N GLY A 393 22.34 10.18 4.38
CA GLY A 393 23.03 9.43 5.43
C GLY A 393 22.26 9.44 6.74
N PHE A 394 22.99 9.55 7.85
CA PHE A 394 22.45 9.41 9.20
C PHE A 394 21.37 10.45 9.54
N PHE A 395 21.60 11.72 9.24
CA PHE A 395 20.60 12.77 9.51
C PHE A 395 19.32 12.59 8.69
N ALA A 396 19.43 12.21 7.42
CA ALA A 396 18.28 11.88 6.60
C ALA A 396 17.49 10.69 7.18
N TRP A 397 18.20 9.69 7.70
CA TRP A 397 17.62 8.52 8.34
C TRP A 397 16.87 8.89 9.63
N LEU A 398 17.40 9.78 10.48
CA LEU A 398 16.71 10.28 11.66
C LEU A 398 15.44 11.05 11.30
N VAL A 399 15.52 11.96 10.32
CA VAL A 399 14.35 12.74 9.84
C VAL A 399 13.32 11.81 9.23
N TRP A 400 13.74 10.84 8.42
CA TRP A 400 12.87 9.81 7.87
C TRP A 400 12.12 9.07 9.01
N GLY A 401 12.83 8.62 10.03
CA GLY A 401 12.24 7.94 11.18
C GLY A 401 11.22 8.80 11.92
N LEU A 402 11.55 10.07 12.20
CA LEU A 402 10.66 11.00 12.89
C LEU A 402 9.38 11.24 12.08
N VAL A 403 9.50 11.53 10.78
CA VAL A 403 8.35 11.79 9.89
C VAL A 403 7.44 10.57 9.84
N HIS A 404 7.99 9.35 9.73
CA HIS A 404 7.20 8.12 9.67
C HIS A 404 6.49 7.83 10.99
N ILE A 405 7.16 7.96 12.13
CA ILE A 405 6.52 7.80 13.46
C ILE A 405 5.39 8.82 13.63
N MET A 406 5.63 10.09 13.30
CA MET A 406 4.58 11.12 13.44
C MET A 406 3.38 10.89 12.53
N SER A 407 3.58 10.25 11.39
CA SER A 407 2.54 9.97 10.38
C SER A 407 1.70 8.73 10.70
N LEU A 408 2.14 7.86 11.61
CA LEU A 408 1.41 6.67 12.03
C LEU A 408 0.06 7.02 12.68
N ALA A 409 -0.93 6.20 12.44
CA ALA A 409 -2.21 6.26 13.14
C ALA A 409 -2.08 5.68 14.56
N GLY A 410 -2.62 6.42 15.55
CA GLY A 410 -2.66 5.97 16.95
C GLY A 410 -1.37 6.17 17.76
N PHE A 411 -1.53 6.61 19.02
CA PHE A 411 -0.40 6.88 19.90
C PHE A 411 0.35 5.60 20.29
N THR A 412 -0.37 4.51 20.55
CA THR A 412 0.21 3.21 20.94
C THR A 412 1.17 2.68 19.87
N ASN A 413 0.76 2.70 18.59
CA ASN A 413 1.60 2.20 17.51
C ASN A 413 2.87 3.04 17.30
N LYS A 414 2.79 4.36 17.53
CA LYS A 414 3.98 5.23 17.53
C LYS A 414 5.00 4.80 18.56
N GLY A 415 4.54 4.50 19.78
CA GLY A 415 5.41 4.00 20.86
C GLY A 415 6.00 2.63 20.53
N ILE A 416 5.18 1.68 20.08
CA ILE A 416 5.63 0.32 19.71
C ILE A 416 6.73 0.39 18.63
N ILE A 417 6.52 1.14 17.57
CA ILE A 417 7.51 1.26 16.48
C ILE A 417 8.77 1.98 16.97
N PHE A 418 8.63 3.06 17.72
CA PHE A 418 9.79 3.76 18.29
C PHE A 418 10.67 2.83 19.14
N PHE A 419 10.07 2.10 20.09
CA PHE A 419 10.81 1.17 20.94
C PHE A 419 11.35 -0.02 20.15
N SER A 420 10.60 -0.58 19.19
CA SER A 420 11.09 -1.64 18.32
C SER A 420 12.31 -1.19 17.51
N TRP A 421 12.27 0.01 16.93
CA TRP A 421 13.42 0.57 16.21
C TRP A 421 14.61 0.83 17.12
N ALA A 422 14.39 1.36 18.33
CA ALA A 422 15.46 1.59 19.31
C ALA A 422 16.11 0.26 19.72
N ILE A 423 15.31 -0.74 20.09
CA ILE A 423 15.82 -2.08 20.45
C ILE A 423 16.59 -2.69 19.28
N ASN A 424 16.00 -2.74 18.07
CA ASN A 424 16.64 -3.30 16.87
C ASN A 424 17.93 -2.53 16.51
N TYR A 425 17.97 -1.22 16.77
CA TYR A 425 19.18 -0.42 16.52
C TYR A 425 20.35 -0.84 17.41
N PHE A 426 20.11 -1.09 18.70
CA PHE A 426 21.18 -1.47 19.62
C PHE A 426 21.48 -2.97 19.59
N THR A 427 20.46 -3.84 19.55
CA THR A 427 20.67 -5.30 19.63
C THR A 427 21.06 -5.92 18.29
N LYS A 428 20.78 -5.23 17.18
CA LYS A 428 20.91 -5.79 15.81
C LYS A 428 20.15 -7.12 15.69
N ASN A 429 19.02 -7.25 16.39
CA ASN A 429 18.20 -8.44 16.41
C ASN A 429 16.74 -8.07 16.12
N SER A 430 16.04 -8.93 15.41
CA SER A 430 14.60 -8.83 15.16
C SER A 430 13.97 -10.19 15.41
N ASP A 431 12.93 -10.23 16.24
CA ASP A 431 12.25 -11.48 16.61
C ASP A 431 11.12 -11.86 15.62
N ASN A 432 10.88 -11.04 14.58
CA ASN A 432 9.78 -11.25 13.62
C ASN A 432 10.15 -12.23 12.50
N ARG A 433 10.71 -13.43 12.84
CA ARG A 433 11.21 -14.44 11.90
C ARG A 433 10.37 -15.71 11.87
N LEU A 434 9.07 -15.55 12.07
CA LEU A 434 8.15 -16.69 12.05
C LEU A 434 7.64 -16.95 10.63
N ILE A 435 7.69 -18.18 10.20
CA ILE A 435 6.93 -18.70 9.06
C ILE A 435 5.52 -18.98 9.56
N VAL A 436 4.65 -17.97 9.51
CA VAL A 436 3.29 -18.05 10.05
C VAL A 436 2.39 -18.88 9.14
N ARG A 437 2.71 -18.93 7.84
CA ARG A 437 2.00 -19.72 6.84
C ARG A 437 3.02 -20.37 5.94
N GLN A 438 2.84 -21.66 5.66
CA GLN A 438 3.56 -22.30 4.56
C GLN A 438 3.04 -21.70 3.25
N PHE A 439 3.96 -21.17 2.45
CA PHE A 439 3.65 -20.61 1.17
C PHE A 439 3.83 -21.69 0.11
N ASP A 440 2.77 -22.02 -0.62
CA ASP A 440 2.88 -22.92 -1.77
C ASP A 440 3.59 -22.19 -2.92
N THR A 441 4.83 -22.59 -3.18
CA THR A 441 5.67 -22.00 -4.21
C THR A 441 5.19 -22.30 -5.64
N GLU A 442 4.42 -23.36 -5.86
CA GLU A 442 3.91 -23.73 -7.18
C GLU A 442 2.66 -22.90 -7.52
N THR A 443 1.72 -22.81 -6.60
CA THR A 443 0.45 -22.11 -6.83
C THR A 443 0.44 -20.68 -6.31
N ARG A 444 1.47 -20.25 -5.59
CA ARG A 444 1.56 -18.94 -4.90
C ARG A 444 0.39 -18.68 -3.94
N LYS A 445 -0.27 -19.74 -3.50
CA LYS A 445 -1.34 -19.71 -2.51
C LYS A 445 -0.82 -20.19 -1.17
N THR A 446 -1.41 -19.72 -0.09
CA THR A 446 -1.18 -20.31 1.23
C THR A 446 -1.77 -21.72 1.25
N ASN A 447 -1.00 -22.72 1.69
CA ASN A 447 -1.51 -24.08 1.82
C ASN A 447 -2.70 -24.09 2.79
N PRO A 448 -3.92 -24.48 2.34
CA PRO A 448 -5.11 -24.48 3.18
C PRO A 448 -5.10 -25.52 4.32
N GLU A 449 -4.20 -26.49 4.28
CA GLU A 449 -4.10 -27.54 5.30
C GLU A 449 -3.37 -27.10 6.58
N VAL A 450 -2.75 -25.91 6.56
CA VAL A 450 -2.11 -25.30 7.72
C VAL A 450 -2.99 -24.16 8.26
N ARG A 451 -4.20 -24.49 8.66
CA ARG A 451 -5.10 -23.59 9.39
C ARG A 451 -5.03 -23.85 10.89
#